data_079c4630280e6fda7635ee4291d182eb
#
_entry.id   079c4630280e6fda7635ee4291d182eb
#
_cell.length_a   1.000
_cell.length_b   1.000
_cell.length_c   1.000
_cell.angle_alpha   90.00
_cell.angle_beta   90.00
_cell.angle_gamma   90.00
#
_symmetry.space_group_name_H-M   'P 1'
#
loop_
_entity.id
_entity.type
_entity.pdbx_description
1 polymer ?
#
loop_
_entity_poly.entity_id
_entity_poly.type
_entity_poly.pdbx_seq_one_letter_code
_entity_poly.pdbx_strand_id
1 'polypeptide(L)'
;MKLSVIIVNYNVEYFLEQCLYSVRKALHGMDAEVIVVDNNSVDGSVKMVQSKFPDVRLIANKENTGFSKANNQAIRISKGESILLLNPDTI
;
A
#
# COMPACT_ATOMS: atom_id res chain seq x y z
N MET A 1 -4.78 -4.15 16.74
CA MET A 1 -5.04 -3.36 15.51
C MET A 1 -6.24 -3.93 14.79
N LYS A 2 -7.16 -3.09 14.37
CA LYS A 2 -8.43 -3.58 13.81
C LYS A 2 -8.39 -3.83 12.32
N LEU A 3 -7.65 -3.03 11.57
CA LEU A 3 -7.69 -3.08 10.12
C LEU A 3 -6.29 -2.93 9.53
N SER A 4 -5.98 -3.78 8.55
CA SER A 4 -4.81 -3.61 7.67
C SER A 4 -5.31 -3.35 6.27
N VAL A 5 -4.92 -2.23 5.68
CA VAL A 5 -5.22 -1.89 4.29
C VAL A 5 -3.98 -2.22 3.46
N ILE A 6 -4.16 -3.07 2.45
CA ILE A 6 -3.07 -3.53 1.59
C ILE A 6 -3.28 -3.00 0.18
N ILE A 7 -2.25 -2.36 -0.35
CA ILE A 7 -2.26 -1.79 -1.69
C ILE A 7 -1.05 -2.33 -2.44
N VAL A 8 -1.29 -3.02 -3.56
CA VAL A 8 -0.22 -3.46 -4.45
C VAL A 8 -0.10 -2.42 -5.56
N ASN A 9 1.10 -1.91 -5.77
CA ASN A 9 1.37 -0.85 -6.75
C ASN A 9 2.38 -1.31 -7.80
N TYR A 10 2.11 -0.97 -9.05
CA TYR A 10 3.06 -1.12 -10.14
C TYR A 10 2.86 0.02 -11.16
N ASN A 11 3.82 0.94 -11.19
CA ASN A 11 3.88 2.04 -12.18
C ASN A 11 2.61 2.89 -12.28
N VAL A 12 1.91 3.13 -11.17
CA VAL A 12 0.74 4.02 -11.12
C VAL A 12 0.89 5.06 -10.02
N GLU A 13 2.03 5.73 -10.00
CA GLU A 13 2.40 6.69 -8.96
C GLU A 13 1.31 7.71 -8.64
N TYR A 14 0.73 8.32 -9.67
CA TYR A 14 -0.31 9.32 -9.47
C TYR A 14 -1.52 8.73 -8.74
N PHE A 15 -2.01 7.59 -9.21
CA PHE A 15 -3.17 6.95 -8.60
C PHE A 15 -2.87 6.45 -7.19
N LEU A 16 -1.64 5.94 -6.98
CA LEU A 16 -1.21 5.52 -5.66
C LEU A 16 -1.22 6.69 -4.69
N GLU A 17 -0.71 7.83 -5.10
CA GLU A 17 -0.68 9.02 -4.23
C GLU A 17 -2.09 9.46 -3.85
N GLN A 18 -3.01 9.52 -4.83
CA GLN A 18 -4.40 9.88 -4.57
C GLN A 18 -5.08 8.87 -3.67
N CYS A 19 -4.81 7.59 -3.91
CA CYS A 19 -5.33 6.50 -3.07
C CYS A 19 -4.88 6.68 -1.62
N LEU A 20 -3.61 6.94 -1.40
CA LEU A 20 -3.06 7.08 -0.05
C LEU A 20 -3.64 8.30 0.68
N TYR A 21 -3.87 9.42 0.00
CA TYR A 21 -4.54 10.56 0.62
C TYR A 21 -5.98 10.20 1.04
N SER A 22 -6.71 9.51 0.19
CA SER A 22 -8.09 9.08 0.48
C SER A 22 -8.14 8.11 1.66
N VAL A 23 -7.22 7.14 1.68
CA VAL A 23 -7.12 6.15 2.75
C VAL A 23 -6.75 6.84 4.07
N ARG A 24 -5.77 7.73 4.06
CA ARG A 24 -5.37 8.48 5.25
C ARG A 24 -6.56 9.21 5.86
N LYS A 25 -7.34 9.88 5.02
CA LYS A 25 -8.51 10.62 5.46
C LYS A 25 -9.57 9.67 6.05
N ALA A 26 -9.83 8.56 5.37
CA ALA A 26 -10.83 7.58 5.81
C ALA A 26 -10.45 6.89 7.11
N LEU A 27 -9.15 6.65 7.35
CA LEU A 27 -8.68 5.93 8.53
C LEU A 27 -8.37 6.84 9.71
N HIS A 28 -8.57 8.15 9.58
CA HIS A 28 -8.26 9.09 10.65
C HIS A 28 -9.01 8.71 11.94
N GLY A 29 -8.27 8.54 13.02
CA GLY A 29 -8.85 8.15 14.31
C GLY A 29 -9.12 6.66 14.48
N MET A 30 -8.82 5.84 13.45
CA MET A 30 -8.98 4.38 13.54
C MET A 30 -7.67 3.70 13.90
N ASP A 31 -7.78 2.56 14.58
CA ASP A 31 -6.62 1.69 14.85
C ASP A 31 -6.35 0.82 13.61
N ALA A 32 -5.63 1.38 12.66
CA ALA A 32 -5.41 0.76 11.36
C ALA A 32 -3.99 1.02 10.87
N GLU A 33 -3.52 0.15 9.98
CA GLU A 33 -2.24 0.32 9.29
C GLU A 33 -2.46 0.28 7.78
N VAL A 34 -1.54 0.88 7.04
CA VAL A 34 -1.50 0.80 5.58
C VAL A 34 -0.18 0.16 5.17
N ILE A 35 -0.27 -0.86 4.32
CA ILE A 35 0.89 -1.56 3.77
C ILE A 35 0.83 -1.42 2.26
N VAL A 36 1.89 -0.85 1.67
CA VAL A 36 2.04 -0.76 0.22
C VAL A 36 3.11 -1.76 -0.21
N VAL A 37 2.79 -2.61 -1.17
CA VAL A 37 3.78 -3.48 -1.83
C VAL A 37 4.02 -2.91 -3.20
N ASP A 38 5.23 -2.45 -3.45
CA ASP A 38 5.64 -1.95 -4.76
C ASP A 38 6.33 -3.04 -5.54
N ASN A 39 5.76 -3.39 -6.69
CA ASN A 39 6.22 -4.51 -7.52
C ASN A 39 7.28 -4.07 -8.53
N ASN A 40 8.32 -3.38 -8.05
CA ASN A 40 9.44 -2.94 -8.87
C ASN A 40 9.03 -1.87 -9.88
N SER A 41 8.33 -0.85 -9.41
CA SER A 41 7.97 0.30 -10.25
C SER A 41 9.23 1.04 -10.70
N VAL A 42 9.20 1.52 -11.94
CA VAL A 42 10.28 2.34 -12.51
C VAL A 42 9.97 3.84 -12.46
N ASP A 43 8.76 4.20 -12.04
CA ASP A 43 8.38 5.59 -11.81
C ASP A 43 8.81 6.03 -10.40
N GLY A 44 8.32 7.16 -9.93
CA GLY A 44 8.66 7.69 -8.61
C GLY A 44 7.82 7.15 -7.45
N SER A 45 7.11 6.02 -7.64
CA SER A 45 6.19 5.49 -6.61
C SER A 45 6.84 5.27 -5.26
N VAL A 46 7.97 4.55 -5.21
CA VAL A 46 8.65 4.23 -3.94
C VAL A 46 9.10 5.51 -3.25
N LYS A 47 9.73 6.41 -3.99
CA LYS A 47 10.21 7.68 -3.46
C LYS A 47 9.08 8.54 -2.93
N MET A 48 7.98 8.58 -3.63
CA MET A 48 6.79 9.33 -3.24
C MET A 48 6.25 8.81 -1.90
N VAL A 49 6.11 7.50 -1.75
CA VAL A 49 5.62 6.91 -0.49
C VAL A 49 6.57 7.22 0.65
N GLN A 50 7.86 7.02 0.44
CA GLN A 50 8.86 7.28 1.49
C GLN A 50 8.88 8.73 1.96
N SER A 51 8.67 9.69 1.04
CA SER A 51 8.74 11.10 1.39
C SER A 51 7.43 11.68 1.88
N LYS A 52 6.30 11.27 1.31
CA LYS A 52 4.98 11.85 1.63
C LYS A 52 4.17 11.05 2.65
N PHE A 53 4.44 9.75 2.75
CA PHE A 53 3.69 8.85 3.63
C PHE A 53 4.64 7.99 4.45
N PRO A 54 5.47 8.61 5.32
CA PRO A 54 6.51 7.87 6.04
C PRO A 54 5.96 6.87 7.06
N ASP A 55 4.70 6.99 7.45
CA ASP A 55 4.03 6.07 8.37
C ASP A 55 3.47 4.83 7.67
N VAL A 56 3.42 4.83 6.34
CA VAL A 56 3.00 3.65 5.57
C VAL A 56 4.13 2.62 5.58
N ARG A 57 3.77 1.35 5.82
CA ARG A 57 4.72 0.26 5.72
C ARG A 57 4.91 -0.08 4.25
N LEU A 58 6.13 0.04 3.76
CA LEU A 58 6.43 -0.15 2.35
C LEU A 58 7.30 -1.39 2.15
N ILE A 59 6.86 -2.28 1.27
CA ILE A 59 7.67 -3.39 0.77
C ILE A 59 8.01 -3.06 -0.68
N ALA A 60 9.30 -2.81 -0.95
CA ALA A 60 9.76 -2.51 -2.30
C ALA A 60 10.41 -3.75 -2.89
N ASN A 61 9.71 -4.45 -3.76
CA ASN A 61 10.22 -5.65 -4.40
C ASN A 61 11.21 -5.29 -5.52
N LYS A 62 12.21 -6.14 -5.71
CA LYS A 62 13.23 -5.94 -6.75
C LYS A 62 12.81 -6.52 -8.08
N GLU A 63 11.66 -7.17 -8.14
CA GLU A 63 11.06 -7.71 -9.35
C GLU A 63 9.55 -7.69 -9.21
N ASN A 64 8.84 -7.76 -10.33
CA ASN A 64 7.39 -7.86 -10.31
C ASN A 64 7.00 -9.31 -10.04
N THR A 65 6.53 -9.57 -8.83
CA THR A 65 6.16 -10.91 -8.38
C THR A 65 4.72 -11.29 -8.74
N GLY A 66 3.99 -10.38 -9.37
CA GLY A 66 2.57 -10.55 -9.64
C GLY A 66 1.70 -10.12 -8.45
N PHE A 67 0.41 -10.01 -8.71
CA PHE A 67 -0.54 -9.44 -7.76
C PHE A 67 -0.74 -10.34 -6.53
N SER A 68 -0.93 -11.64 -6.74
CA SER A 68 -1.21 -12.58 -5.63
C SER A 68 -0.04 -12.71 -4.67
N LYS A 69 1.18 -12.84 -5.19
CA LYS A 69 2.36 -12.94 -4.31
C LYS A 69 2.58 -11.65 -3.53
N ALA A 70 2.39 -10.51 -4.16
CA ALA A 70 2.55 -9.22 -3.51
C ALA A 70 1.54 -9.05 -2.38
N ASN A 71 0.27 -9.39 -2.62
CA ASN A 71 -0.74 -9.36 -1.55
C ASN A 71 -0.36 -10.30 -0.41
N ASN A 72 0.10 -11.50 -0.71
CA ASN A 72 0.49 -12.47 0.32
C ASN A 72 1.66 -11.98 1.16
N GLN A 73 2.61 -11.27 0.57
CA GLN A 73 3.71 -10.67 1.33
C GLN A 73 3.17 -9.73 2.41
N ALA A 74 2.22 -8.86 2.05
CA ALA A 74 1.65 -7.90 2.98
C ALA A 74 0.76 -8.60 4.02
N ILE A 75 -0.02 -9.59 3.60
CA ILE A 75 -0.88 -10.35 4.52
C ILE A 75 -0.05 -10.99 5.63
N ARG A 76 1.12 -11.56 5.30
CA ARG A 76 1.97 -12.21 6.30
C ARG A 76 2.46 -11.27 7.39
N ILE A 77 2.65 -9.99 7.08
CA ILE A 77 3.14 -9.02 8.06
C ILE A 77 2.03 -8.14 8.63
N SER A 78 0.81 -8.31 8.17
CA SER A 78 -0.33 -7.51 8.64
C SER A 78 -0.68 -7.86 10.08
N LYS A 79 -1.09 -6.85 10.84
CA LYS A 79 -1.46 -6.98 12.25
C LYS A 79 -2.94 -6.77 12.50
N GLY A 80 -3.68 -6.38 11.48
CA GLY A 80 -5.11 -6.09 11.63
C GLY A 80 -5.95 -7.36 11.77
N GLU A 81 -7.01 -7.25 12.53
CA GLU A 81 -8.00 -8.32 12.64
C GLU A 81 -8.74 -8.53 11.32
N SER A 82 -8.92 -7.45 10.56
CA SER A 82 -9.52 -7.47 9.22
C SER A 82 -8.52 -6.95 8.20
N ILE A 83 -8.62 -7.43 6.98
CA ILE A 83 -7.74 -7.06 5.88
C ILE A 83 -8.60 -6.53 4.72
N LEU A 84 -8.24 -5.34 4.22
CA LEU A 84 -8.85 -4.74 3.05
C LEU A 84 -7.81 -4.64 1.94
N LEU A 85 -8.09 -5.25 0.80
CA LEU A 85 -7.24 -5.15 -0.38
C LEU A 85 -7.78 -4.06 -1.29
N LEU A 86 -6.94 -3.07 -1.61
CA LEU A 86 -7.31 -1.97 -2.50
C LEU A 86 -6.44 -1.96 -3.74
N ASN A 87 -7.07 -1.66 -4.87
CA ASN A 87 -6.38 -1.40 -6.11
C ASN A 87 -6.24 0.13 -6.25
N PRO A 88 -5.04 0.69 -6.37
CA PRO A 88 -4.85 2.14 -6.35
C PRO A 88 -5.51 2.88 -7.51
N ASP A 89 -5.73 2.23 -8.63
CA ASP A 89 -6.30 2.87 -9.81
C ASP A 89 -7.83 2.78 -9.92
N THR A 90 -8.51 2.27 -8.90
CA THR A 90 -9.98 2.08 -8.94
C THR A 90 -10.76 3.00 -8.00
N ILE A 91 -10.10 3.89 -7.30
CA ILE A 91 -10.79 4.80 -6.36
C ILE A 91 -11.01 6.19 -6.93
#